data_6455ef544e32107d57514dc892b95fb0
#
_entry.id   6455ef544e32107d57514dc892b95fb0
#
_cell.length_a   1.000
_cell.length_b   1.000
_cell.length_c   1.000
_cell.angle_alpha   90.00
_cell.angle_beta   90.00
_cell.angle_gamma   90.00
#
_symmetry.space_group_name_H-M   'P 1'
#
loop_
_entity.id
_entity.type
_entity.pdbx_description
1 polymer ?
#
loop_
_entity_poly.entity_id
_entity_poly.type
_entity_poly.pdbx_seq_one_letter_code
_entity_poly.pdbx_strand_id
1 'polypeptide(L)'
;TLIKSSVITTNLEAKFAYMKDNDKATFDFVGVTYASINDDQVKITDAEKYKNHLYNISDEQLQPYFVLENVIDGVFELSSNLFDLKYVANKKIPTYHPDVKVFFFFLNKKLTGILYLDFHPRESKRSGAWMTSFREQYYDSDGNYICPQVSLVMNFSPSTKENPSLLTFDEVQTFLHEFGHGLHGLLSNVKYESLSGTNVPRDFVEFPSQLMENWASERSFLKEFAFHHK
;
A
#
# COMPACT_ATOMS: atom_id res chain seq x y z
N THR A 1 -15.48 1.37 6.46
CA THR A 1 -16.42 0.22 6.52
C THR A 1 -16.95 0.11 7.94
N LEU A 2 -18.23 0.35 8.15
CA LEU A 2 -18.90 0.23 9.46
C LEU A 2 -18.77 -1.21 9.95
N ILE A 3 -18.02 -1.43 11.02
CA ILE A 3 -18.02 -2.73 11.69
C ILE A 3 -19.33 -2.84 12.45
N LYS A 4 -20.30 -3.50 11.85
CA LYS A 4 -21.59 -3.82 12.47
C LYS A 4 -21.47 -5.12 13.26
N SER A 5 -20.80 -5.09 14.40
CA SER A 5 -21.00 -6.12 15.42
C SER A 5 -21.43 -5.43 16.71
N SER A 6 -22.53 -5.86 17.28
CA SER A 6 -23.06 -5.33 18.54
C SER A 6 -22.05 -5.39 19.69
N VAL A 7 -21.16 -6.36 19.69
CA VAL A 7 -20.11 -6.53 20.70
C VAL A 7 -19.03 -5.47 20.58
N ILE A 8 -18.65 -5.09 19.35
CA ILE A 8 -17.60 -4.08 19.12
C ILE A 8 -18.17 -2.68 19.41
N THR A 9 -19.42 -2.42 19.03
CA THR A 9 -20.10 -1.16 19.32
C THR A 9 -20.23 -0.94 20.82
N THR A 10 -20.65 -1.96 21.57
CA THR A 10 -20.80 -1.89 23.04
C THR A 10 -19.45 -1.66 23.74
N ASN A 11 -18.37 -2.28 23.26
CA ASN A 11 -17.04 -2.04 23.82
C ASN A 11 -16.48 -0.65 23.50
N LEU A 12 -16.81 -0.10 22.34
CA LEU A 12 -16.44 1.26 21.94
C LEU A 12 -17.22 2.30 22.76
N GLU A 13 -18.51 2.11 22.93
CA GLU A 13 -19.36 2.96 23.75
C GLU A 13 -18.94 2.96 25.23
N ALA A 14 -18.63 1.80 25.79
CA ALA A 14 -18.12 1.65 27.15
C ALA A 14 -16.77 2.35 27.36
N LYS A 15 -15.84 2.21 26.42
CA LYS A 15 -14.56 2.92 26.43
C LYS A 15 -14.77 4.42 26.31
N PHE A 16 -15.66 4.85 25.42
CA PHE A 16 -15.94 6.27 25.20
C PHE A 16 -16.61 6.91 26.42
N ALA A 17 -17.57 6.25 27.06
CA ALA A 17 -18.19 6.73 28.29
C ALA A 17 -17.16 6.84 29.44
N TYR A 18 -16.30 5.85 29.61
CA TYR A 18 -15.22 5.89 30.58
C TYR A 18 -14.26 7.08 30.38
N MET A 19 -14.02 7.45 29.15
CA MET A 19 -13.11 8.52 28.79
C MET A 19 -13.72 9.90 28.98
N LYS A 20 -15.03 10.06 28.71
CA LYS A 20 -15.79 11.29 28.93
C LYS A 20 -15.85 11.64 30.42
N ASP A 21 -15.93 10.64 31.28
CA ASP A 21 -16.07 10.83 32.74
C ASP A 21 -14.72 11.05 33.45
N ASN A 22 -13.61 10.68 32.88
CA ASN A 22 -12.31 10.65 33.59
C ASN A 22 -11.25 11.64 33.11
N ASP A 23 -11.52 12.52 32.17
CA ASP A 23 -10.62 13.60 31.66
C ASP A 23 -9.13 13.22 31.38
N LYS A 24 -8.77 11.96 31.52
CA LYS A 24 -7.40 11.42 31.46
C LYS A 24 -7.31 10.13 30.64
N ALA A 25 -8.22 9.95 29.72
CA ALA A 25 -8.14 8.77 28.91
C ALA A 25 -7.03 8.90 27.86
N THR A 26 -5.99 8.17 28.07
CA THR A 26 -5.02 7.86 27.05
C THR A 26 -5.70 6.97 26.02
N PHE A 27 -5.88 7.52 24.83
CA PHE A 27 -6.37 6.78 23.68
C PHE A 27 -5.18 6.08 23.02
N ASP A 28 -4.96 4.84 23.32
CA ASP A 28 -4.18 3.98 22.44
C ASP A 28 -5.03 3.61 21.23
N PHE A 29 -5.13 4.52 20.28
CA PHE A 29 -5.82 4.27 19.03
C PHE A 29 -4.84 3.97 17.92
N VAL A 30 -4.67 2.71 17.70
CA VAL A 30 -4.12 2.20 16.44
C VAL A 30 -5.33 1.83 15.57
N GLY A 31 -5.58 2.64 14.55
CA GLY A 31 -6.41 2.25 13.40
C GLY A 31 -7.93 2.20 13.60
N VAL A 32 -8.55 3.09 14.36
CA VAL A 32 -10.02 3.13 14.47
C VAL A 32 -10.60 4.31 13.68
N THR A 33 -11.32 3.99 12.61
CA THR A 33 -12.16 4.95 11.89
C THR A 33 -13.47 5.12 12.65
N TYR A 34 -13.79 6.31 13.12
CA TYR A 34 -15.01 6.59 13.86
C TYR A 34 -16.22 6.77 12.98
N ALA A 35 -17.29 6.05 13.31
CA ALA A 35 -18.63 6.44 12.94
C ALA A 35 -19.25 7.27 14.07
N SER A 36 -20.14 8.18 13.72
CA SER A 36 -20.85 9.03 14.67
C SER A 36 -21.54 8.21 15.75
N ILE A 37 -21.30 8.57 17.01
CA ILE A 37 -22.04 8.06 18.15
C ILE A 37 -22.96 9.19 18.57
N ASN A 38 -24.22 9.13 18.15
CA ASN A 38 -25.27 10.14 18.43
C ASN A 38 -24.89 11.59 18.06
N ASP A 39 -25.51 12.59 18.64
CA ASP A 39 -25.28 14.01 18.32
C ASP A 39 -23.89 14.54 18.72
N ASP A 40 -23.13 13.78 19.50
CA ASP A 40 -21.73 14.06 19.83
C ASP A 40 -20.78 13.34 18.86
N GLN A 41 -20.62 13.89 17.66
CA GLN A 41 -19.67 13.37 16.67
C GLN A 41 -18.22 13.67 17.10
N VAL A 42 -17.45 12.63 17.41
CA VAL A 42 -15.99 12.73 17.39
C VAL A 42 -15.56 12.82 15.94
N LYS A 43 -15.17 14.00 15.50
CA LYS A 43 -14.68 14.22 14.15
C LYS A 43 -13.28 13.61 14.03
N ILE A 44 -12.94 13.08 12.88
CA ILE A 44 -11.57 12.65 12.50
C ILE A 44 -10.55 13.76 12.84
N THR A 45 -10.96 15.03 12.68
CA THR A 45 -10.19 16.21 13.09
C THR A 45 -9.77 16.23 14.56
N ASP A 46 -10.46 15.54 15.44
CA ASP A 46 -10.11 15.52 16.87
C ASP A 46 -9.07 14.44 17.17
N ALA A 47 -9.07 13.32 16.44
CA ALA A 47 -7.98 12.33 16.49
C ALA A 47 -6.67 12.92 15.95
N GLU A 48 -6.73 13.72 14.90
CA GLU A 48 -5.59 14.41 14.33
C GLU A 48 -5.04 15.50 15.24
N LYS A 49 -5.89 16.29 15.86
CA LYS A 49 -5.51 17.26 16.90
C LYS A 49 -4.86 16.56 18.10
N TYR A 50 -5.38 15.41 18.50
CA TYR A 50 -4.83 14.64 19.60
C TYR A 50 -3.46 14.04 19.25
N LYS A 51 -3.30 13.48 18.05
CA LYS A 51 -2.01 13.04 17.47
C LYS A 51 -0.99 14.19 17.49
N ASN A 52 -1.41 15.37 17.01
CA ASN A 52 -0.56 16.56 16.99
C ASN A 52 -0.22 17.07 18.41
N HIS A 53 -1.14 16.99 19.35
CA HIS A 53 -0.90 17.39 20.74
C HIS A 53 0.09 16.46 21.46
N LEU A 54 0.00 15.15 21.22
CA LEU A 54 0.88 14.16 21.86
C LEU A 54 2.26 14.08 21.23
N TYR A 55 2.32 14.09 19.90
CA TYR A 55 3.55 13.77 19.17
C TYR A 55 4.13 14.98 18.45
N ASN A 56 3.35 16.05 18.29
CA ASN A 56 3.73 17.27 17.55
C ASN A 56 4.27 16.96 16.14
N ILE A 57 3.71 15.94 15.49
CA ILE A 57 4.08 15.46 14.14
C ILE A 57 2.87 15.63 13.22
N SER A 58 3.06 16.35 12.12
CA SER A 58 2.07 16.47 11.04
C SER A 58 2.57 15.76 9.77
N ASP A 59 1.64 15.43 8.87
CA ASP A 59 1.98 14.81 7.59
C ASP A 59 2.87 15.72 6.74
N GLU A 60 2.69 17.03 6.81
CA GLU A 60 3.54 18.01 6.11
C GLU A 60 5.01 17.97 6.59
N GLN A 61 5.26 17.60 7.84
CA GLN A 61 6.61 17.44 8.38
C GLN A 61 7.26 16.13 7.91
N LEU A 62 6.47 15.10 7.60
CA LEU A 62 6.94 13.79 7.17
C LEU A 62 7.11 13.67 5.66
N GLN A 63 6.24 14.29 4.86
CA GLN A 63 6.27 14.23 3.41
C GLN A 63 7.66 14.51 2.79
N PRO A 64 8.47 15.48 3.26
CA PRO A 64 9.79 15.73 2.70
C PRO A 64 10.76 14.55 2.73
N TYR A 65 10.49 13.54 3.53
CA TYR A 65 11.30 12.33 3.66
C TYR A 65 10.86 11.19 2.72
N PHE A 66 9.67 11.28 2.14
CA PHE A 66 9.07 10.22 1.35
C PHE A 66 9.00 10.60 -0.13
N VAL A 67 10.17 10.76 -0.74
CA VAL A 67 10.28 10.95 -2.19
C VAL A 67 9.87 9.66 -2.89
N LEU A 68 8.89 9.71 -3.81
CA LEU A 68 8.33 8.54 -4.49
C LEU A 68 9.42 7.61 -5.07
N GLU A 69 10.43 8.16 -5.74
CA GLU A 69 11.51 7.36 -6.34
C GLU A 69 12.29 6.57 -5.27
N ASN A 70 12.62 7.22 -4.15
CA ASN A 70 13.32 6.58 -3.05
C ASN A 70 12.45 5.50 -2.38
N VAL A 71 11.14 5.76 -2.27
CA VAL A 71 10.19 4.77 -1.72
C VAL A 71 10.09 3.54 -2.64
N ILE A 72 10.07 3.73 -3.97
CA ILE A 72 10.10 2.62 -4.94
C ILE A 72 11.36 1.77 -4.74
N ASP A 73 12.52 2.43 -4.69
CA ASP A 73 13.80 1.74 -4.52
C ASP A 73 13.84 0.98 -3.20
N GLY A 74 13.39 1.60 -2.09
CA GLY A 74 13.31 0.96 -0.77
C GLY A 74 12.38 -0.26 -0.76
N VAL A 75 11.20 -0.18 -1.39
CA VAL A 75 10.26 -1.31 -1.50
C VAL A 75 10.83 -2.45 -2.35
N PHE A 76 11.54 -2.12 -3.43
CA PHE A 76 12.22 -3.12 -4.24
C PHE A 76 13.38 -3.77 -3.49
N GLU A 77 14.17 -3.02 -2.75
CA GLU A 77 15.24 -3.55 -1.93
C GLU A 77 14.72 -4.45 -0.81
N LEU A 78 13.67 -4.02 -0.09
CA LEU A 78 13.00 -4.84 0.92
C LEU A 78 12.59 -6.20 0.34
N SER A 79 11.87 -6.21 -0.76
CA SER A 79 11.37 -7.43 -1.37
C SER A 79 12.49 -8.28 -1.98
N SER A 80 13.57 -7.65 -2.47
CA SER A 80 14.77 -8.36 -2.91
C SER A 80 15.44 -9.10 -1.75
N ASN A 81 15.54 -8.45 -0.59
CA ASN A 81 16.13 -9.05 0.61
C ASN A 81 15.25 -10.17 1.19
N LEU A 82 13.92 -10.03 1.12
CA LEU A 82 13.00 -11.03 1.66
C LEU A 82 12.85 -12.28 0.77
N PHE A 83 12.90 -12.10 -0.55
CA PHE A 83 12.48 -13.13 -1.51
C PHE A 83 13.49 -13.40 -2.63
N ASP A 84 14.69 -12.85 -2.60
CA ASP A 84 15.70 -12.93 -3.66
C ASP A 84 15.18 -12.46 -5.04
N LEU A 85 14.48 -11.32 -5.03
CA LEU A 85 13.88 -10.72 -6.22
C LEU A 85 14.82 -9.71 -6.88
N LYS A 86 14.64 -9.53 -8.19
CA LYS A 86 15.32 -8.45 -8.91
C LYS A 86 14.37 -7.76 -9.87
N TYR A 87 14.41 -6.43 -9.86
CA TYR A 87 13.63 -5.58 -10.74
C TYR A 87 14.55 -4.91 -11.76
N VAL A 88 14.16 -4.96 -13.03
CA VAL A 88 14.93 -4.34 -14.11
C VAL A 88 14.00 -3.45 -14.92
N ALA A 89 14.22 -2.13 -14.87
CA ALA A 89 13.42 -1.17 -15.63
C ALA A 89 13.43 -1.47 -17.13
N ASN A 90 12.27 -1.43 -17.77
CA ASN A 90 12.11 -1.66 -19.19
C ASN A 90 11.40 -0.51 -19.89
N LYS A 91 12.06 0.07 -20.90
CA LYS A 91 11.52 1.19 -21.70
C LYS A 91 11.04 0.75 -23.10
N LYS A 92 11.11 -0.55 -23.43
CA LYS A 92 10.76 -1.06 -24.76
C LYS A 92 9.34 -1.61 -24.82
N ILE A 93 8.79 -2.06 -23.67
CA ILE A 93 7.40 -2.51 -23.57
C ILE A 93 6.49 -1.29 -23.72
N PRO A 94 5.54 -1.30 -24.67
CA PRO A 94 4.58 -0.22 -24.80
C PRO A 94 3.71 -0.09 -23.55
N THR A 95 3.48 1.14 -23.11
CA THR A 95 2.63 1.46 -21.98
C THR A 95 1.35 2.15 -22.44
N TYR A 96 0.30 2.03 -21.66
CA TYR A 96 -0.99 2.67 -21.93
C TYR A 96 -0.99 4.17 -21.54
N HIS A 97 0.03 4.64 -20.82
CA HIS A 97 0.25 6.05 -20.48
C HIS A 97 1.76 6.31 -20.30
N PRO A 98 2.29 7.50 -20.68
CA PRO A 98 3.71 7.79 -20.59
C PRO A 98 4.28 7.79 -19.17
N ASP A 99 3.46 8.06 -18.15
CA ASP A 99 3.88 8.05 -16.72
C ASP A 99 3.99 6.65 -16.13
N VAL A 100 3.53 5.62 -16.85
CA VAL A 100 3.61 4.23 -16.37
C VAL A 100 5.02 3.70 -16.50
N LYS A 101 5.58 3.26 -15.38
CA LYS A 101 6.88 2.61 -15.32
C LYS A 101 6.70 1.09 -15.46
N VAL A 102 7.60 0.45 -16.20
CA VAL A 102 7.56 -1.00 -16.41
C VAL A 102 8.86 -1.63 -15.94
N PHE A 103 8.73 -2.74 -15.23
CA PHE A 103 9.86 -3.51 -14.72
C PHE A 103 9.70 -4.98 -15.07
N PHE A 104 10.79 -5.59 -15.52
CA PHE A 104 10.91 -7.03 -15.49
C PHE A 104 11.15 -7.50 -14.06
N PHE A 105 10.43 -8.51 -13.65
CA PHE A 105 10.48 -9.13 -12.35
C PHE A 105 11.17 -10.49 -12.45
N PHE A 106 12.28 -10.66 -11.75
CA PHE A 106 13.06 -11.89 -11.75
C PHE A 106 13.04 -12.53 -10.37
N LEU A 107 12.87 -13.85 -10.34
CA LEU A 107 13.08 -14.71 -9.19
C LEU A 107 14.17 -15.72 -9.53
N ASN A 108 15.21 -15.85 -8.70
CA ASN A 108 16.33 -16.76 -8.96
C ASN A 108 16.93 -16.58 -10.37
N LYS A 109 17.09 -15.35 -10.82
CA LYS A 109 17.62 -14.96 -12.15
C LYS A 109 16.73 -15.37 -13.35
N LYS A 110 15.56 -15.96 -13.11
CA LYS A 110 14.58 -16.29 -14.14
C LYS A 110 13.54 -15.18 -14.23
N LEU A 111 13.22 -14.72 -15.44
CA LEU A 111 12.12 -13.81 -15.68
C LEU A 111 10.81 -14.49 -15.25
N THR A 112 10.15 -13.94 -14.25
CA THR A 112 8.98 -14.55 -13.62
C THR A 112 7.73 -13.69 -13.82
N GLY A 113 7.87 -12.35 -14.04
CA GLY A 113 6.72 -11.48 -14.21
C GLY A 113 7.09 -10.14 -14.86
N ILE A 114 6.05 -9.35 -15.15
CA ILE A 114 6.17 -7.97 -15.58
C ILE A 114 5.33 -7.11 -14.63
N LEU A 115 5.95 -6.09 -14.04
CA LEU A 115 5.32 -5.17 -13.12
C LEU A 115 5.15 -3.80 -13.79
N TYR A 116 3.92 -3.29 -13.77
CA TYR A 116 3.58 -1.93 -14.18
C TYR A 116 3.27 -1.10 -12.95
N LEU A 117 3.84 0.10 -12.85
CA LEU A 117 3.58 1.05 -11.77
C LEU A 117 2.96 2.32 -12.36
N ASP A 118 1.73 2.60 -11.96
CA ASP A 118 0.92 3.73 -12.42
C ASP A 118 0.54 4.61 -11.23
N PHE A 119 1.37 5.59 -10.89
CA PHE A 119 1.29 6.33 -9.64
C PHE A 119 0.40 7.56 -9.66
N HIS A 120 0.25 8.24 -10.80
CA HIS A 120 -0.30 9.59 -10.82
C HIS A 120 -1.76 9.64 -11.29
N PRO A 121 -2.57 10.59 -10.75
CA PRO A 121 -3.95 10.78 -11.18
C PRO A 121 -4.01 11.33 -12.61
N ARG A 122 -5.12 11.04 -13.30
CA ARG A 122 -5.51 11.62 -14.59
C ARG A 122 -7.01 11.50 -14.77
N GLU A 123 -7.59 12.26 -15.71
CA GLU A 123 -9.04 12.34 -15.93
C GLU A 123 -9.70 10.97 -16.14
N SER A 124 -9.05 10.08 -16.89
CA SER A 124 -9.57 8.74 -17.19
C SER A 124 -9.35 7.70 -16.07
N LYS A 125 -8.78 8.09 -14.94
CA LYS A 125 -8.40 7.18 -13.85
C LYS A 125 -9.30 7.37 -12.64
N ARG A 126 -9.82 6.28 -12.09
CA ARG A 126 -10.59 6.33 -10.84
C ARG A 126 -9.71 6.70 -9.67
N SER A 127 -10.30 7.32 -8.65
CA SER A 127 -9.64 7.57 -7.36
C SER A 127 -9.38 6.28 -6.59
N GLY A 128 -8.49 6.33 -5.60
CA GLY A 128 -8.08 5.20 -4.78
C GLY A 128 -6.83 4.51 -5.31
N ALA A 129 -6.56 3.32 -4.79
CA ALA A 129 -5.46 2.46 -5.21
C ALA A 129 -5.98 1.03 -5.44
N TRP A 130 -5.34 0.28 -6.32
CA TRP A 130 -5.67 -1.12 -6.58
C TRP A 130 -4.56 -1.84 -7.35
N MET A 131 -4.48 -3.13 -7.15
CA MET A 131 -3.75 -4.06 -8.02
C MET A 131 -4.69 -4.63 -9.06
N THR A 132 -4.20 -4.84 -10.27
CA THR A 132 -4.88 -5.60 -11.32
C THR A 132 -3.89 -6.41 -12.15
N SER A 133 -4.34 -7.50 -12.74
CA SER A 133 -3.55 -8.30 -13.66
C SER A 133 -4.03 -8.09 -15.10
N PHE A 134 -3.10 -7.81 -16.02
CA PHE A 134 -3.36 -7.87 -17.46
C PHE A 134 -3.28 -9.31 -17.96
N ARG A 135 -2.52 -10.14 -17.27
CA ARG A 135 -2.40 -11.56 -17.50
C ARG A 135 -2.00 -12.25 -16.20
N GLU A 136 -2.71 -13.31 -15.87
CA GLU A 136 -2.40 -14.15 -14.74
C GLU A 136 -1.25 -15.13 -15.06
N GLN A 137 -0.65 -15.68 -14.01
CA GLN A 137 0.29 -16.78 -14.15
C GLN A 137 -0.46 -18.12 -14.30
N TYR A 138 -0.03 -18.97 -15.20
CA TYR A 138 -0.49 -20.36 -15.33
C TYR A 138 0.50 -21.20 -16.16
N TYR A 139 0.22 -22.47 -16.31
CA TYR A 139 0.90 -23.33 -17.28
C TYR A 139 -0.07 -23.67 -18.41
N ASP A 140 0.36 -23.45 -19.67
CA ASP A 140 -0.43 -23.77 -20.85
C ASP A 140 -0.56 -25.30 -21.06
N SER A 141 -1.28 -25.71 -22.12
CA SER A 141 -1.48 -27.14 -22.48
C SER A 141 -0.19 -27.89 -22.74
N ASP A 142 0.85 -27.18 -23.16
CA ASP A 142 2.16 -27.75 -23.47
C ASP A 142 3.11 -27.76 -22.28
N GLY A 143 2.64 -27.25 -21.12
CA GLY A 143 3.40 -27.16 -19.87
C GLY A 143 4.36 -25.97 -19.83
N ASN A 144 4.19 -24.96 -20.68
CA ASN A 144 5.00 -23.77 -20.65
C ASN A 144 4.49 -22.81 -19.55
N TYR A 145 5.42 -22.21 -18.82
CA TYR A 145 5.12 -21.16 -17.84
C TYR A 145 4.67 -19.87 -18.52
N ILE A 146 3.47 -19.43 -18.24
CA ILE A 146 2.93 -18.16 -18.71
C ILE A 146 3.19 -17.10 -17.67
N CYS A 147 3.99 -16.11 -18.05
CA CYS A 147 4.47 -15.04 -17.21
C CYS A 147 3.35 -14.06 -16.86
N PRO A 148 3.08 -13.77 -15.58
CA PRO A 148 2.06 -12.79 -15.17
C PRO A 148 2.46 -11.37 -15.55
N GLN A 149 1.45 -10.52 -15.76
CA GLN A 149 1.59 -9.08 -15.99
C GLN A 149 0.69 -8.35 -15.02
N VAL A 150 1.28 -7.72 -14.03
CA VAL A 150 0.59 -7.08 -12.91
C VAL A 150 0.79 -5.57 -12.96
N SER A 151 -0.27 -4.82 -12.69
CA SER A 151 -0.24 -3.37 -12.56
C SER A 151 -0.68 -2.94 -11.16
N LEU A 152 0.12 -2.08 -10.54
CA LEU A 152 -0.24 -1.35 -9.33
C LEU A 152 -0.63 0.06 -9.72
N VAL A 153 -1.84 0.45 -9.37
CA VAL A 153 -2.44 1.71 -9.78
C VAL A 153 -2.77 2.53 -8.54
N MET A 154 -2.26 3.75 -8.49
CA MET A 154 -2.41 4.69 -7.37
C MET A 154 -2.75 6.08 -7.88
N ASN A 155 -2.98 7.03 -6.99
CA ASN A 155 -3.30 8.41 -7.33
C ASN A 155 -2.47 9.40 -6.49
N PHE A 156 -1.15 9.17 -6.42
CA PHE A 156 -0.23 10.02 -5.68
C PHE A 156 0.05 11.32 -6.43
N SER A 157 0.27 12.39 -5.68
CA SER A 157 0.56 13.70 -6.26
C SER A 157 1.82 13.66 -7.15
N PRO A 158 1.76 14.16 -8.39
CA PRO A 158 2.92 14.18 -9.27
C PRO A 158 3.97 15.19 -8.81
N SER A 159 5.19 15.05 -9.32
CA SER A 159 6.24 16.07 -9.16
C SER A 159 5.83 17.40 -9.77
N THR A 160 6.30 18.49 -9.17
CA THR A 160 6.19 19.84 -9.70
C THR A 160 7.55 20.32 -10.22
N LYS A 161 7.63 21.55 -10.73
CA LYS A 161 8.92 22.15 -11.13
C LYS A 161 9.85 22.38 -9.94
N GLU A 162 9.29 22.51 -8.75
CA GLU A 162 10.03 22.91 -7.54
C GLU A 162 10.29 21.73 -6.60
N ASN A 163 9.42 20.73 -6.62
CA ASN A 163 9.50 19.58 -5.71
C ASN A 163 9.30 18.25 -6.44
N PRO A 164 10.00 17.19 -6.03
CA PRO A 164 9.71 15.83 -6.47
C PRO A 164 8.30 15.40 -6.02
N SER A 165 7.83 14.25 -6.47
CA SER A 165 6.64 13.63 -5.93
C SER A 165 6.91 13.20 -4.48
N LEU A 166 6.21 13.83 -3.53
CA LEU A 166 6.35 13.59 -2.10
C LEU A 166 5.11 12.88 -1.60
N LEU A 167 5.28 11.76 -0.90
CA LEU A 167 4.20 10.95 -0.38
C LEU A 167 3.88 11.31 1.07
N THR A 168 2.63 11.15 1.46
CA THR A 168 2.25 11.05 2.87
C THR A 168 2.67 9.68 3.43
N PHE A 169 2.67 9.53 4.75
CA PHE A 169 2.90 8.23 5.36
C PHE A 169 1.84 7.20 4.96
N ASP A 170 0.58 7.61 4.88
CA ASP A 170 -0.54 6.77 4.44
C ASP A 170 -0.38 6.34 2.97
N GLU A 171 0.19 7.19 2.10
CA GLU A 171 0.49 6.82 0.72
C GLU A 171 1.65 5.81 0.63
N VAL A 172 2.66 5.90 1.49
CA VAL A 172 3.71 4.87 1.61
C VAL A 172 3.11 3.53 2.05
N GLN A 173 2.23 3.55 3.05
CA GLN A 173 1.53 2.36 3.52
C GLN A 173 0.63 1.77 2.43
N THR A 174 -0.11 2.61 1.71
CA THR A 174 -0.93 2.21 0.56
C THR A 174 -0.07 1.55 -0.53
N PHE A 175 1.11 2.11 -0.84
CA PHE A 175 2.00 1.49 -1.82
C PHE A 175 2.48 0.12 -1.37
N LEU A 176 2.86 -0.06 -0.12
CA LEU A 176 3.24 -1.37 0.43
C LEU A 176 2.07 -2.36 0.36
N HIS A 177 0.84 -1.91 0.65
CA HIS A 177 -0.38 -2.72 0.54
C HIS A 177 -0.56 -3.24 -0.89
N GLU A 178 -0.63 -2.34 -1.88
CA GLU A 178 -0.82 -2.72 -3.29
C GLU A 178 0.36 -3.55 -3.80
N PHE A 179 1.56 -3.26 -3.31
CA PHE A 179 2.74 -4.06 -3.62
C PHE A 179 2.65 -5.49 -3.07
N GLY A 180 2.04 -5.69 -1.90
CA GLY A 180 1.74 -7.01 -1.35
C GLY A 180 0.81 -7.82 -2.26
N HIS A 181 -0.25 -7.21 -2.80
CA HIS A 181 -1.08 -7.82 -3.84
C HIS A 181 -0.27 -8.09 -5.13
N GLY A 182 0.60 -7.15 -5.51
CA GLY A 182 1.49 -7.31 -6.65
C GLY A 182 2.41 -8.52 -6.51
N LEU A 183 3.04 -8.69 -5.35
CA LEU A 183 3.86 -9.87 -5.04
C LEU A 183 3.05 -11.17 -5.10
N HIS A 184 1.83 -11.16 -4.57
CA HIS A 184 0.93 -12.30 -4.62
C HIS A 184 0.65 -12.74 -6.07
N GLY A 185 0.41 -11.79 -6.99
CA GLY A 185 0.24 -12.07 -8.40
C GLY A 185 1.53 -12.52 -9.09
N LEU A 186 2.64 -11.80 -8.87
CA LEU A 186 3.91 -12.02 -9.53
C LEU A 186 4.63 -13.32 -9.10
N LEU A 187 4.46 -13.72 -7.83
CA LEU A 187 5.05 -14.95 -7.27
C LEU A 187 4.14 -16.18 -7.42
N SER A 188 2.98 -16.03 -8.03
CA SER A 188 2.07 -17.14 -8.27
C SER A 188 2.75 -18.23 -9.11
N ASN A 189 2.54 -19.48 -8.72
CA ASN A 189 3.06 -20.64 -9.42
C ASN A 189 2.06 -21.80 -9.38
N VAL A 190 0.98 -21.64 -10.12
CA VAL A 190 -0.16 -22.55 -10.16
C VAL A 190 -0.38 -23.09 -11.57
N LYS A 191 -1.01 -24.26 -11.66
CA LYS A 191 -1.30 -24.91 -12.94
C LYS A 191 -2.42 -24.19 -13.70
N TYR A 192 -3.45 -23.71 -12.99
CA TYR A 192 -4.66 -23.16 -13.58
C TYR A 192 -4.74 -21.67 -13.37
N GLU A 193 -5.01 -20.92 -14.42
CA GLU A 193 -5.14 -19.45 -14.41
C GLU A 193 -6.16 -18.95 -13.37
N SER A 194 -7.30 -19.65 -13.25
CA SER A 194 -8.38 -19.27 -12.33
C SER A 194 -8.02 -19.39 -10.84
N LEU A 195 -6.86 -19.98 -10.52
CA LEU A 195 -6.34 -20.12 -9.15
C LEU A 195 -5.10 -19.26 -8.91
N SER A 196 -4.77 -18.38 -9.84
CA SER A 196 -3.56 -17.58 -9.81
C SER A 196 -3.73 -16.33 -8.94
N GLY A 197 -2.67 -15.97 -8.25
CA GLY A 197 -2.52 -14.69 -7.56
C GLY A 197 -3.69 -14.37 -6.61
N THR A 198 -4.34 -13.24 -6.84
CA THR A 198 -5.44 -12.74 -6.02
C THR A 198 -6.79 -13.45 -6.26
N ASN A 199 -6.83 -14.48 -7.13
CA ASN A 199 -8.01 -15.35 -7.31
C ASN A 199 -8.13 -16.37 -6.15
N VAL A 200 -8.21 -15.89 -4.94
CA VAL A 200 -8.30 -16.65 -3.69
C VAL A 200 -9.55 -16.25 -2.91
N PRO A 201 -9.98 -17.03 -1.89
CA PRO A 201 -11.06 -16.64 -1.01
C PRO A 201 -10.83 -15.24 -0.40
N ARG A 202 -11.92 -14.51 -0.23
CA ARG A 202 -11.90 -13.10 0.20
C ARG A 202 -11.28 -12.89 1.58
N ASP A 203 -11.34 -13.88 2.45
CA ASP A 203 -10.73 -13.86 3.79
C ASP A 203 -9.21 -14.01 3.77
N PHE A 204 -8.63 -14.40 2.62
CA PHE A 204 -7.18 -14.56 2.46
C PHE A 204 -6.55 -13.46 1.59
N VAL A 205 -7.29 -12.88 0.65
CA VAL A 205 -6.73 -11.99 -0.38
C VAL A 205 -5.95 -10.80 0.21
N GLU A 206 -6.38 -10.28 1.36
CA GLU A 206 -5.74 -9.15 2.03
C GLU A 206 -4.55 -9.56 2.94
N PHE A 207 -4.30 -10.86 3.12
CA PHE A 207 -3.21 -11.29 3.99
C PHE A 207 -1.83 -10.83 3.51
N PRO A 208 -1.44 -11.00 2.23
CA PRO A 208 -0.15 -10.52 1.75
C PRO A 208 -0.03 -8.99 1.77
N SER A 209 -1.10 -8.27 1.42
CA SER A 209 -1.12 -6.81 1.38
C SER A 209 -0.99 -6.21 2.77
N GLN A 210 -1.81 -6.64 3.73
CA GLN A 210 -1.75 -6.16 5.12
C GLN A 210 -0.44 -6.57 5.83
N LEU A 211 0.13 -7.71 5.47
CA LEU A 211 1.45 -8.09 5.98
C LEU A 211 2.53 -7.10 5.55
N MET A 212 2.50 -6.67 4.30
CA MET A 212 3.48 -5.70 3.79
C MET A 212 3.34 -4.31 4.42
N GLU A 213 2.14 -3.88 4.81
CA GLU A 213 1.92 -2.60 5.49
C GLU A 213 2.75 -2.45 6.78
N ASN A 214 3.01 -3.56 7.51
CA ASN A 214 3.76 -3.51 8.75
C ASN A 214 5.17 -2.94 8.57
N TRP A 215 5.77 -3.10 7.40
CA TRP A 215 7.10 -2.55 7.10
C TRP A 215 7.11 -1.03 7.10
N ALA A 216 5.99 -0.36 6.82
CA ALA A 216 5.90 1.11 6.81
C ALA A 216 6.33 1.73 8.14
N SER A 217 6.17 1.03 9.26
CA SER A 217 6.56 1.49 10.60
C SER A 217 7.91 0.95 11.08
N GLU A 218 8.55 0.04 10.33
CA GLU A 218 9.82 -0.56 10.72
C GLU A 218 10.99 0.42 10.54
N ARG A 219 11.65 0.76 11.63
CA ARG A 219 12.74 1.74 11.65
C ARG A 219 13.92 1.34 10.74
N SER A 220 14.22 0.06 10.64
CA SER A 220 15.28 -0.46 9.76
C SER A 220 14.95 -0.17 8.30
N PHE A 221 13.73 -0.45 7.88
CA PHE A 221 13.26 -0.21 6.53
C PHE A 221 13.19 1.29 6.19
N LEU A 222 12.63 2.12 7.08
CA LEU A 222 12.54 3.56 6.87
C LEU A 222 13.91 4.21 6.69
N LYS A 223 14.95 3.73 7.36
CA LYS A 223 16.31 4.26 7.24
C LYS A 223 16.94 4.06 5.85
N GLU A 224 16.47 3.11 5.07
CA GLU A 224 17.03 2.82 3.74
C GLU A 224 16.63 3.86 2.70
N PHE A 225 15.47 4.52 2.87
CA PHE A 225 14.95 5.43 1.84
C PHE A 225 14.39 6.78 2.36
N ALA A 226 14.06 6.89 3.64
CA ALA A 226 13.41 8.09 4.19
C ALA A 226 14.44 9.19 4.48
N PHE A 227 14.96 9.81 3.43
CA PHE A 227 15.88 10.94 3.51
C PHE A 227 15.18 12.23 3.08
N HIS A 228 15.48 13.33 3.80
CA HIS A 228 14.93 14.63 3.44
C HIS A 228 15.39 15.04 2.03
N HIS A 229 14.46 15.49 1.18
CA HIS A 229 14.72 15.77 -0.25
C HIS A 229 15.60 17.00 -0.52
N LYS A 230 15.87 17.81 0.51
CA LYS A 230 16.75 19.02 0.43
C LYS A 230 18.02 18.80 1.21
#